data_72cfa2dd492bd474f9438263e936a70c
#
_entry.id   72cfa2dd492bd474f9438263e936a70c
#
_cell.length_a   1.000
_cell.length_b   1.000
_cell.length_c   1.000
_cell.angle_alpha   90.00
_cell.angle_beta   90.00
_cell.angle_gamma   90.00
#
_symmetry.space_group_name_H-M   'P 1'
#
loop_
_entity.id
_entity.type
_entity.pdbx_description
1 polymer ?
#
loop_
_entity_poly.entity_id
_entity_poly.type
_entity_poly.pdbx_seq_one_letter_code
_entity_poly.pdbx_strand_id
1 'polypeptide(L)'
;MADRNLNIRVAFSALNNMSRPVNAARQSAAALASQINQTKTSIKGLERQATSFDRLTAANKKTTEQLAQAKEQARQMAAAYGPLHQRSAEQVAALNQQRAAIRQLTQQQKGEQTQLNQLRASFYSEGIAISSASRATEQINQRTAQYNRQLAEQQRRLDAVNQAQARYSRAKETGEKMMSGGMKTAAVGAATLAPVAAAVKSYSSLEDAMKGVAKQVNGLRDDSGNRTPQYEEMQRAIMDASEKLPMANGAVDYAALVEGGARMGVANSDDPWEKQKADLLSFASMAAKASVAFELPADQLSESLGKIAGLYKIPTQNIEQLGDAINYLDDNAKSKGSDIIDVLQRVGGLASQLDYKQAAALGSTFLTLGSPAEVAASATNAMVRELSIATVQSDKFLGALDEIGVNAEKVQKSMSVDAMGTIISVLEASKKLAPDKQVANLTQIFGKEFGDDAQKLANNLPELRRQIELTQGAAAKGSMNRESDINKASLSAQWQLTKTGAVNAFSSAGETLREPLMDIMLTVSKVVGSVRRWVEANPALVGSIMKVTAA
;
A
#
# COMPACT_ATOMS: atom_id res chain seq x y z
N MET A 1 42.58 -15.84 18.82
CA MET A 1 42.44 -15.83 17.35
C MET A 1 41.11 -16.47 16.98
N ALA A 2 40.05 -15.77 17.18
CA ALA A 2 38.72 -16.10 16.63
C ALA A 2 37.96 -14.80 16.60
N ASP A 3 37.68 -14.28 15.42
CA ASP A 3 36.55 -13.41 15.08
C ASP A 3 36.85 -12.54 13.86
N ARG A 4 37.06 -13.18 12.72
CA ARG A 4 37.14 -12.47 11.43
C ARG A 4 36.12 -12.97 10.38
N ASN A 5 35.25 -13.90 10.73
CA ASN A 5 34.34 -14.52 9.74
C ASN A 5 32.89 -14.00 9.74
N LEU A 6 32.50 -13.10 10.65
CA LEU A 6 31.11 -12.63 10.74
C LEU A 6 30.79 -11.49 9.77
N ASN A 7 31.76 -10.66 9.39
CA ASN A 7 31.57 -9.48 8.53
C ASN A 7 31.33 -9.79 7.05
N ILE A 8 31.67 -10.99 6.58
CA ILE A 8 31.59 -11.35 5.16
C ILE A 8 30.17 -11.74 4.74
N ARG A 9 29.36 -12.34 5.61
CA ARG A 9 27.98 -12.77 5.28
C ARG A 9 27.00 -11.62 5.13
N VAL A 10 27.13 -10.55 5.88
CA VAL A 10 26.25 -9.36 5.81
C VAL A 10 26.51 -8.57 4.52
N ALA A 11 27.76 -8.48 4.06
CA ALA A 11 28.13 -7.82 2.80
C ALA A 11 27.55 -8.53 1.57
N PHE A 12 27.49 -9.88 1.56
CA PHE A 12 26.96 -10.65 0.43
C PHE A 12 25.44 -10.52 0.22
N SER A 13 24.66 -10.37 1.29
CA SER A 13 23.19 -10.20 1.18
C SER A 13 22.78 -8.82 0.66
N ALA A 14 23.55 -7.78 0.96
CA ALA A 14 23.32 -6.43 0.46
C ALA A 14 23.67 -6.27 -1.03
N LEU A 15 24.75 -6.93 -1.49
CA LEU A 15 25.12 -6.98 -2.93
C LEU A 15 24.03 -7.63 -3.80
N ASN A 16 23.36 -8.67 -3.28
CA ASN A 16 22.29 -9.35 -4.01
C ASN A 16 21.03 -8.49 -4.16
N ASN A 17 20.81 -7.52 -3.31
CA ASN A 17 19.58 -6.70 -3.31
C ASN A 17 19.64 -5.48 -4.26
N MET A 18 20.85 -5.04 -4.69
CA MET A 18 20.99 -3.97 -5.72
C MET A 18 21.35 -4.46 -7.11
N SER A 19 22.02 -5.59 -7.22
CA SER A 19 22.12 -6.24 -8.53
C SER A 19 20.75 -6.63 -9.08
N ARG A 20 19.74 -6.84 -8.23
CA ARG A 20 18.36 -7.12 -8.66
C ARG A 20 17.67 -5.95 -9.39
N PRO A 21 17.60 -4.70 -8.86
CA PRO A 21 16.99 -3.59 -9.60
C PRO A 21 17.77 -3.18 -10.85
N VAL A 22 19.12 -3.19 -10.81
CA VAL A 22 19.96 -2.86 -11.97
C VAL A 22 19.91 -3.98 -13.01
N ASN A 23 19.92 -5.25 -12.59
CA ASN A 23 19.71 -6.37 -13.50
C ASN A 23 18.28 -6.42 -14.01
N ALA A 24 17.26 -6.08 -13.21
CA ALA A 24 15.88 -5.92 -13.67
C ALA A 24 15.75 -4.78 -14.69
N ALA A 25 16.41 -3.64 -14.49
CA ALA A 25 16.46 -2.56 -15.46
C ALA A 25 17.20 -2.96 -16.75
N ARG A 26 18.31 -3.71 -16.64
CA ARG A 26 19.02 -4.30 -17.80
C ARG A 26 18.16 -5.33 -18.53
N GLN A 27 17.49 -6.23 -17.80
CA GLN A 27 16.59 -7.22 -18.39
C GLN A 27 15.39 -6.53 -19.05
N SER A 28 14.83 -5.49 -18.44
CA SER A 28 13.75 -4.69 -19.02
C SER A 28 14.19 -3.94 -20.27
N ALA A 29 15.39 -3.37 -20.29
CA ALA A 29 15.96 -2.72 -21.48
C ALA A 29 16.28 -3.72 -22.60
N ALA A 30 16.81 -4.91 -22.28
CA ALA A 30 17.05 -5.99 -23.22
C ALA A 30 15.74 -6.59 -23.76
N ALA A 31 14.74 -6.77 -22.89
CA ALA A 31 13.40 -7.19 -23.29
C ALA A 31 12.74 -6.16 -24.22
N LEU A 32 12.89 -4.87 -23.94
CA LEU A 32 12.40 -3.78 -24.79
C LEU A 32 13.10 -3.77 -26.15
N ALA A 33 14.41 -3.93 -26.20
CA ALA A 33 15.17 -4.01 -27.46
C ALA A 33 14.74 -5.23 -28.28
N SER A 34 14.49 -6.39 -27.63
CA SER A 34 13.97 -7.58 -28.26
C SER A 34 12.55 -7.34 -28.81
N GLN A 35 11.67 -6.72 -28.05
CA GLN A 35 10.32 -6.35 -28.48
C GLN A 35 10.32 -5.37 -29.66
N ILE A 36 11.21 -4.37 -29.67
CA ILE A 36 11.38 -3.45 -30.80
C ILE A 36 11.77 -4.20 -32.08
N ASN A 37 12.69 -5.15 -31.98
CA ASN A 37 13.12 -5.96 -33.13
C ASN A 37 12.01 -6.90 -33.62
N GLN A 38 11.25 -7.52 -32.70
CA GLN A 38 10.09 -8.33 -33.04
C GLN A 38 9.01 -7.51 -33.72
N THR A 39 8.72 -6.30 -33.22
CA THR A 39 7.76 -5.38 -33.84
C THR A 39 8.17 -4.97 -35.25
N LYS A 40 9.47 -4.68 -35.48
CA LYS A 40 9.99 -4.44 -36.86
C LYS A 40 9.76 -5.61 -37.80
N THR A 41 9.93 -6.84 -37.30
CA THR A 41 9.70 -8.06 -38.08
C THR A 41 8.22 -8.24 -38.40
N SER A 42 7.32 -7.97 -37.45
CA SER A 42 5.86 -8.02 -37.65
C SER A 42 5.38 -6.96 -38.64
N ILE A 43 5.91 -5.73 -38.58
CA ILE A 43 5.61 -4.67 -39.57
C ILE A 43 5.99 -5.11 -40.97
N LYS A 44 7.21 -5.69 -41.16
CA LYS A 44 7.61 -6.25 -42.46
C LYS A 44 6.73 -7.40 -42.90
N GLY A 45 6.20 -8.20 -41.96
CA GLY A 45 5.20 -9.24 -42.22
C GLY A 45 3.89 -8.66 -42.76
N LEU A 46 3.37 -7.63 -42.13
CA LEU A 46 2.15 -6.91 -42.54
C LEU A 46 2.31 -6.28 -43.94
N GLU A 47 3.45 -5.66 -44.25
CA GLU A 47 3.75 -5.09 -45.57
C GLU A 47 3.72 -6.14 -46.67
N ARG A 48 4.30 -7.33 -46.39
CA ARG A 48 4.25 -8.48 -47.32
C ARG A 48 2.82 -9.01 -47.52
N GLN A 49 2.04 -9.09 -46.44
CA GLN A 49 0.63 -9.52 -46.53
C GLN A 49 -0.20 -8.50 -47.32
N ALA A 50 0.02 -7.20 -47.16
CA ALA A 50 -0.62 -6.12 -47.92
C ALA A 50 -0.32 -6.27 -49.42
N THR A 51 0.96 -6.45 -49.78
CA THR A 51 1.36 -6.67 -51.18
C THR A 51 0.72 -7.95 -51.76
N SER A 52 0.60 -9.03 -50.96
CA SER A 52 -0.05 -10.26 -51.35
C SER A 52 -1.56 -10.08 -51.53
N PHE A 53 -2.19 -9.27 -50.70
CA PHE A 53 -3.61 -8.97 -50.82
C PHE A 53 -3.94 -8.18 -52.10
N ASP A 54 -3.12 -7.18 -52.45
CA ASP A 54 -3.29 -6.40 -53.66
C ASP A 54 -3.12 -7.29 -54.91
N ARG A 55 -2.08 -8.12 -54.93
CA ARG A 55 -1.83 -9.08 -56.01
C ARG A 55 -2.99 -10.06 -56.18
N LEU A 56 -3.49 -10.65 -55.08
CA LEU A 56 -4.62 -11.56 -55.09
C LEU A 56 -5.92 -10.86 -55.50
N THR A 57 -6.13 -9.61 -55.10
CA THR A 57 -7.31 -8.82 -55.50
C THR A 57 -7.30 -8.57 -57.01
N ALA A 58 -6.15 -8.18 -57.56
CA ALA A 58 -5.97 -8.00 -58.99
C ALA A 58 -6.16 -9.31 -59.79
N ALA A 59 -5.59 -10.43 -59.26
CA ALA A 59 -5.78 -11.77 -59.84
C ALA A 59 -7.27 -12.18 -59.87
N ASN A 60 -7.96 -12.05 -58.72
CA ASN A 60 -9.39 -12.39 -58.61
C ASN A 60 -10.26 -11.55 -59.52
N LYS A 61 -9.96 -10.25 -59.69
CA LYS A 61 -10.66 -9.40 -60.68
C LYS A 61 -10.47 -9.93 -62.11
N LYS A 62 -9.22 -10.23 -62.50
CA LYS A 62 -8.90 -10.81 -63.81
C LYS A 62 -9.58 -12.17 -64.04
N THR A 63 -9.54 -13.07 -63.04
CA THR A 63 -10.22 -14.36 -63.12
C THR A 63 -11.73 -14.20 -63.22
N THR A 64 -12.33 -13.21 -62.53
CA THR A 64 -13.77 -12.90 -62.63
C THR A 64 -14.15 -12.41 -64.01
N GLU A 65 -13.36 -11.55 -64.62
CA GLU A 65 -13.56 -11.05 -65.98
C GLU A 65 -13.44 -12.19 -67.02
N GLN A 66 -12.39 -13.03 -66.89
CA GLN A 66 -12.21 -14.19 -67.75
C GLN A 66 -13.35 -15.20 -67.61
N LEU A 67 -13.85 -15.41 -66.39
CA LEU A 67 -14.99 -16.31 -66.14
C LEU A 67 -16.29 -15.74 -66.78
N ALA A 68 -16.50 -14.44 -66.70
CA ALA A 68 -17.64 -13.78 -67.33
C ALA A 68 -17.58 -13.93 -68.89
N GLN A 69 -16.40 -13.69 -69.46
CA GLN A 69 -16.17 -13.88 -70.91
C GLN A 69 -16.38 -15.32 -71.35
N ALA A 70 -15.80 -16.27 -70.58
CA ALA A 70 -15.95 -17.69 -70.88
C ALA A 70 -17.41 -18.16 -70.79
N LYS A 71 -18.17 -17.66 -69.82
CA LYS A 71 -19.62 -17.93 -69.72
C LYS A 71 -20.41 -17.36 -70.89
N GLU A 72 -20.08 -16.14 -71.29
CA GLU A 72 -20.75 -15.52 -72.44
C GLU A 72 -20.42 -16.23 -73.73
N GLN A 73 -19.16 -16.60 -73.96
CA GLN A 73 -18.77 -17.43 -75.13
C GLN A 73 -19.50 -18.77 -75.12
N ALA A 74 -19.63 -19.45 -73.96
CA ALA A 74 -20.40 -20.71 -73.90
C ALA A 74 -21.89 -20.52 -74.24
N ARG A 75 -22.49 -19.38 -73.86
CA ARG A 75 -23.88 -19.03 -74.23
C ARG A 75 -24.02 -18.81 -75.72
N GLN A 76 -23.09 -18.03 -76.29
CA GLN A 76 -23.10 -17.77 -77.75
C GLN A 76 -22.89 -19.06 -78.54
N MET A 77 -21.95 -19.90 -78.17
CA MET A 77 -21.75 -21.20 -78.74
C MET A 77 -23.02 -22.10 -78.65
N ALA A 78 -23.65 -22.13 -77.47
CA ALA A 78 -24.86 -22.91 -77.25
C ALA A 78 -26.03 -22.39 -78.05
N ALA A 79 -26.16 -21.10 -78.27
CA ALA A 79 -27.18 -20.49 -79.13
C ALA A 79 -26.93 -20.76 -80.62
N ALA A 80 -25.67 -20.66 -81.05
CA ALA A 80 -25.28 -20.89 -82.44
C ALA A 80 -25.40 -22.37 -82.82
N TYR A 81 -25.19 -23.28 -81.90
CA TYR A 81 -25.24 -24.71 -82.16
C TYR A 81 -26.66 -25.33 -82.05
N GLY A 82 -27.64 -24.56 -81.64
CA GLY A 82 -29.03 -25.03 -81.53
C GLY A 82 -29.30 -26.10 -80.49
N PRO A 83 -30.45 -26.81 -80.56
CA PRO A 83 -30.83 -27.81 -79.57
C PRO A 83 -29.85 -28.98 -79.52
N LEU A 84 -29.71 -29.65 -78.37
CA LEU A 84 -28.71 -30.67 -78.10
C LEU A 84 -28.77 -31.86 -79.13
N HIS A 85 -29.93 -32.23 -79.58
CA HIS A 85 -30.15 -33.36 -80.54
C HIS A 85 -29.75 -33.05 -81.99
N GLN A 86 -29.41 -31.77 -82.29
CA GLN A 86 -28.98 -31.33 -83.61
C GLN A 86 -27.48 -31.00 -83.69
N ARG A 87 -26.76 -31.16 -82.61
CA ARG A 87 -25.33 -30.79 -82.50
C ARG A 87 -24.45 -31.94 -83.04
N SER A 88 -23.44 -31.57 -83.83
CA SER A 88 -22.38 -32.48 -84.19
C SER A 88 -21.52 -32.92 -82.99
N ALA A 89 -20.83 -34.05 -83.12
CA ALA A 89 -19.91 -34.53 -82.09
C ALA A 89 -18.81 -33.48 -81.74
N GLU A 90 -18.30 -32.74 -82.73
CA GLU A 90 -17.32 -31.71 -82.62
C GLU A 90 -17.87 -30.49 -81.88
N GLN A 91 -19.11 -30.08 -82.14
CA GLN A 91 -19.78 -28.97 -81.43
C GLN A 91 -20.03 -29.35 -79.95
N VAL A 92 -20.40 -30.58 -79.67
CA VAL A 92 -20.55 -31.05 -78.30
C VAL A 92 -19.19 -31.06 -77.57
N ALA A 93 -18.12 -31.52 -78.26
CA ALA A 93 -16.78 -31.52 -77.71
C ALA A 93 -16.27 -30.09 -77.37
N ALA A 94 -16.47 -29.15 -78.32
CA ALA A 94 -16.10 -27.74 -78.12
C ALA A 94 -16.84 -27.10 -76.92
N LEU A 95 -18.14 -27.38 -76.77
CA LEU A 95 -18.95 -26.88 -75.69
C LEU A 95 -18.53 -27.49 -74.30
N ASN A 96 -18.16 -28.80 -74.32
CA ASN A 96 -17.66 -29.48 -73.15
C ASN A 96 -16.28 -28.96 -72.73
N GLN A 97 -15.42 -28.64 -73.71
CA GLN A 97 -14.13 -27.97 -73.44
C GLN A 97 -14.33 -26.57 -72.80
N GLN A 98 -15.24 -25.76 -73.33
CA GLN A 98 -15.56 -24.48 -72.80
C GLN A 98 -16.16 -24.57 -71.37
N ARG A 99 -17.01 -25.60 -71.12
CA ARG A 99 -17.55 -25.89 -69.77
C ARG A 99 -16.47 -26.35 -68.82
N ALA A 100 -15.46 -27.09 -69.27
CA ALA A 100 -14.31 -27.45 -68.44
C ALA A 100 -13.47 -26.22 -68.05
N ALA A 101 -13.20 -25.29 -69.00
CA ALA A 101 -12.53 -24.04 -68.75
C ALA A 101 -13.31 -23.16 -67.73
N ILE A 102 -14.63 -23.09 -67.83
CA ILE A 102 -15.49 -22.41 -66.86
C ILE A 102 -15.37 -23.03 -65.47
N ARG A 103 -15.37 -24.35 -65.38
CA ARG A 103 -15.19 -25.05 -64.10
C ARG A 103 -13.83 -24.75 -63.48
N GLN A 104 -12.77 -24.79 -64.29
CA GLN A 104 -11.41 -24.47 -63.83
C GLN A 104 -11.31 -23.03 -63.35
N LEU A 105 -11.80 -22.04 -64.10
CA LEU A 105 -11.84 -20.63 -63.70
C LEU A 105 -12.68 -20.40 -62.44
N THR A 106 -13.81 -21.14 -62.31
CA THR A 106 -14.66 -21.07 -61.10
C THR A 106 -13.93 -21.60 -59.88
N GLN A 107 -13.16 -22.68 -60.04
CA GLN A 107 -12.38 -23.26 -58.95
C GLN A 107 -11.22 -22.37 -58.58
N GLN A 108 -10.54 -21.76 -59.55
CA GLN A 108 -9.49 -20.77 -59.33
C GLN A 108 -10.05 -19.53 -58.58
N GLN A 109 -11.18 -18.96 -59.03
CA GLN A 109 -11.84 -17.85 -58.37
C GLN A 109 -12.19 -18.17 -56.93
N LYS A 110 -12.74 -19.37 -56.65
CA LYS A 110 -13.02 -19.82 -55.28
C LYS A 110 -11.76 -19.89 -54.41
N GLY A 111 -10.66 -20.41 -54.96
CA GLY A 111 -9.37 -20.45 -54.26
C GLY A 111 -8.86 -19.06 -53.91
N GLU A 112 -8.84 -18.15 -54.89
CA GLU A 112 -8.42 -16.77 -54.71
C GLU A 112 -9.30 -16.05 -53.69
N GLN A 113 -10.63 -16.24 -53.71
CA GLN A 113 -11.58 -15.68 -52.77
C GLN A 113 -11.36 -16.20 -51.34
N THR A 114 -11.06 -17.50 -51.20
CA THR A 114 -10.75 -18.10 -49.89
C THR A 114 -9.48 -17.50 -49.30
N GLN A 115 -8.43 -17.35 -50.12
CA GLN A 115 -7.18 -16.71 -49.67
C GLN A 115 -7.37 -15.22 -49.32
N LEU A 116 -8.17 -14.48 -50.09
CA LEU A 116 -8.54 -13.11 -49.76
C LEU A 116 -9.30 -13.02 -48.44
N ASN A 117 -10.23 -13.94 -48.17
CA ASN A 117 -10.98 -13.96 -46.92
C ASN A 117 -10.06 -14.30 -45.73
N GLN A 118 -9.10 -15.21 -45.91
CA GLN A 118 -8.09 -15.52 -44.88
C GLN A 118 -7.21 -14.30 -44.58
N LEU A 119 -6.73 -13.60 -45.61
CA LEU A 119 -5.97 -12.37 -45.45
C LEU A 119 -6.81 -11.26 -44.78
N ARG A 120 -8.09 -11.11 -45.14
CA ARG A 120 -9.01 -10.18 -44.49
C ARG A 120 -9.20 -10.52 -43.02
N ALA A 121 -9.39 -11.77 -42.66
CA ALA A 121 -9.49 -12.23 -41.28
C ALA A 121 -8.22 -11.95 -40.49
N SER A 122 -7.05 -12.18 -41.11
CA SER A 122 -5.75 -11.83 -40.52
C SER A 122 -5.63 -10.30 -40.24
N PHE A 123 -5.99 -9.46 -41.19
CA PHE A 123 -5.98 -8.01 -40.99
C PHE A 123 -7.01 -7.55 -39.96
N TYR A 124 -8.19 -8.19 -39.92
CA TYR A 124 -9.22 -7.87 -38.92
C TYR A 124 -8.76 -8.21 -37.50
N SER A 125 -8.04 -9.33 -37.35
CA SER A 125 -7.42 -9.69 -36.06
C SER A 125 -6.32 -8.71 -35.61
N GLU A 126 -5.73 -7.99 -36.56
CA GLU A 126 -4.75 -6.90 -36.34
C GLU A 126 -5.43 -5.53 -36.17
N GLY A 127 -6.78 -5.47 -36.09
CA GLY A 127 -7.54 -4.23 -35.92
C GLY A 127 -7.58 -3.33 -37.16
N ILE A 128 -7.33 -3.88 -38.35
CA ILE A 128 -7.36 -3.18 -39.63
C ILE A 128 -8.64 -3.55 -40.38
N ALA A 129 -9.58 -2.60 -40.47
CA ALA A 129 -10.84 -2.81 -41.19
C ALA A 129 -10.66 -2.57 -42.70
N ILE A 130 -10.71 -3.63 -43.49
CA ILE A 130 -10.56 -3.58 -44.95
C ILE A 130 -11.93 -3.54 -45.60
N SER A 131 -12.36 -2.39 -46.07
CA SER A 131 -13.59 -2.22 -46.85
C SER A 131 -13.38 -2.23 -48.35
N SER A 132 -12.18 -1.90 -48.85
CA SER A 132 -11.77 -1.99 -50.26
C SER A 132 -10.26 -2.11 -50.40
N ALA A 133 -9.76 -2.74 -51.49
CA ALA A 133 -8.34 -3.01 -51.67
C ALA A 133 -7.45 -1.75 -51.66
N SER A 134 -7.82 -0.73 -52.38
CA SER A 134 -7.05 0.51 -52.47
C SER A 134 -6.97 1.30 -51.14
N ARG A 135 -8.02 1.27 -50.33
CA ARG A 135 -8.04 1.89 -49.01
C ARG A 135 -7.29 1.04 -47.95
N ALA A 136 -7.26 -0.29 -48.13
CA ALA A 136 -6.56 -1.17 -47.23
C ALA A 136 -5.07 -0.94 -47.22
N THR A 137 -4.46 -0.89 -48.40
CA THR A 137 -3.00 -0.66 -48.54
C THR A 137 -2.61 0.71 -48.03
N GLU A 138 -3.45 1.73 -48.32
CA GLU A 138 -3.21 3.08 -47.80
C GLU A 138 -3.31 3.17 -46.29
N GLN A 139 -4.31 2.54 -45.68
CA GLN A 139 -4.43 2.47 -44.19
C GLN A 139 -3.29 1.68 -43.55
N ILE A 140 -2.86 0.58 -44.15
CA ILE A 140 -1.71 -0.20 -43.68
C ILE A 140 -0.44 0.64 -43.77
N ASN A 141 -0.22 1.33 -44.89
CA ASN A 141 0.95 2.17 -45.08
C ASN A 141 0.95 3.37 -44.13
N GLN A 142 -0.19 4.00 -43.87
CA GLN A 142 -0.31 5.09 -42.90
C GLN A 142 -0.03 4.61 -41.48
N ARG A 143 -0.59 3.47 -41.06
CA ARG A 143 -0.32 2.87 -39.75
C ARG A 143 1.13 2.40 -39.62
N THR A 144 1.68 1.76 -40.63
CA THR A 144 3.10 1.37 -40.64
C THR A 144 4.02 2.58 -40.51
N ALA A 145 3.70 3.68 -41.19
CA ALA A 145 4.44 4.95 -41.05
C ALA A 145 4.33 5.55 -39.64
N GLN A 146 3.15 5.48 -39.02
CA GLN A 146 2.96 5.88 -37.61
C GLN A 146 3.79 5.01 -36.66
N TYR A 147 3.75 3.69 -36.81
CA TYR A 147 4.56 2.75 -36.02
C TYR A 147 6.05 2.97 -36.19
N ASN A 148 6.53 3.21 -37.40
CA ASN A 148 7.93 3.49 -37.67
C ASN A 148 8.40 4.81 -37.00
N ARG A 149 7.55 5.85 -36.97
CA ARG A 149 7.86 7.08 -36.23
C ARG A 149 7.94 6.81 -34.71
N GLN A 150 6.96 6.07 -34.16
CA GLN A 150 6.95 5.72 -32.73
C GLN A 150 8.15 4.85 -32.34
N LEU A 151 8.51 3.87 -33.20
CA LEU A 151 9.69 3.03 -32.99
C LEU A 151 10.99 3.84 -33.05
N ALA A 152 11.11 4.78 -33.97
CA ALA A 152 12.28 5.66 -34.05
C ALA A 152 12.41 6.53 -32.78
N GLU A 153 11.30 7.03 -32.25
CA GLU A 153 11.29 7.79 -31.00
C GLU A 153 11.64 6.92 -29.79
N GLN A 154 11.12 5.69 -29.72
CA GLN A 154 11.45 4.73 -28.68
C GLN A 154 12.92 4.32 -28.72
N GLN A 155 13.48 4.16 -29.91
CA GLN A 155 14.89 3.84 -30.11
C GLN A 155 15.79 4.99 -29.63
N ARG A 156 15.44 6.24 -29.94
CA ARG A 156 16.14 7.42 -29.41
C ARG A 156 16.12 7.48 -27.87
N ARG A 157 14.97 7.12 -27.27
CA ARG A 157 14.83 7.08 -25.80
C ARG A 157 15.64 5.94 -25.18
N LEU A 158 15.67 4.77 -25.81
CA LEU A 158 16.51 3.63 -25.38
C LEU A 158 17.99 3.99 -25.45
N ASP A 159 18.41 4.68 -26.52
CA ASP A 159 19.78 5.16 -26.68
C ASP A 159 20.15 6.20 -25.60
N ALA A 160 19.21 7.07 -25.21
CA ALA A 160 19.41 8.00 -24.10
C ALA A 160 19.59 7.28 -22.75
N VAL A 161 18.82 6.21 -22.49
CA VAL A 161 18.97 5.36 -21.30
C VAL A 161 20.33 4.65 -21.31
N ASN A 162 20.74 4.09 -22.45
CA ASN A 162 22.04 3.43 -22.60
C ASN A 162 23.19 4.42 -22.40
N GLN A 163 23.07 5.66 -22.90
CA GLN A 163 24.05 6.72 -22.67
C GLN A 163 24.10 7.15 -21.19
N ALA A 164 22.94 7.28 -20.52
CA ALA A 164 22.87 7.58 -19.09
C ALA A 164 23.54 6.47 -18.27
N GLN A 165 23.30 5.21 -18.63
CA GLN A 165 23.92 4.05 -18.00
C GLN A 165 25.44 4.02 -18.25
N ALA A 166 25.90 4.39 -19.45
CA ALA A 166 27.34 4.51 -19.77
C ALA A 166 28.01 5.65 -18.99
N ARG A 167 27.29 6.80 -18.80
CA ARG A 167 27.77 7.90 -17.95
C ARG A 167 27.87 7.48 -16.48
N TYR A 168 26.88 6.74 -15.98
CA TYR A 168 26.90 6.17 -14.64
C TYR A 168 28.06 5.19 -14.44
N SER A 169 28.32 4.31 -15.40
CA SER A 169 29.45 3.37 -15.36
C SER A 169 30.79 4.10 -15.35
N ARG A 170 30.92 5.20 -16.11
CA ARG A 170 32.13 6.05 -16.11
C ARG A 170 32.29 6.83 -14.79
N ALA A 171 31.21 7.37 -14.25
CA ALA A 171 31.21 8.05 -12.94
C ALA A 171 31.60 7.08 -11.82
N LYS A 172 31.11 5.84 -11.88
CA LYS A 172 31.48 4.74 -11.00
C LYS A 172 32.99 4.43 -11.10
N GLU A 173 33.50 4.28 -12.31
CA GLU A 173 34.93 4.00 -12.58
C GLU A 173 35.82 5.14 -12.09
N THR A 174 35.37 6.40 -12.24
CA THR A 174 36.08 7.59 -11.74
C THR A 174 36.05 7.64 -10.21
N GLY A 175 34.92 7.29 -9.57
CA GLY A 175 34.77 7.16 -8.11
C GLY A 175 35.67 6.05 -7.54
N GLU A 176 35.78 4.92 -8.23
CA GLU A 176 36.66 3.81 -7.87
C GLU A 176 38.16 4.22 -7.99
N LYS A 177 38.53 5.00 -9.01
CA LYS A 177 39.89 5.53 -9.17
C LYS A 177 40.25 6.58 -8.11
N MET A 178 39.29 7.40 -7.65
CA MET A 178 39.49 8.35 -6.53
C MET A 178 39.62 7.65 -5.18
N MET A 179 38.89 6.55 -4.94
CA MET A 179 39.05 5.74 -3.73
C MET A 179 40.32 4.89 -3.73
N SER A 180 40.76 4.40 -4.88
CA SER A 180 41.98 3.58 -4.96
C SER A 180 43.28 4.37 -4.76
N GLY A 181 43.25 5.71 -4.91
CA GLY A 181 44.35 6.60 -4.57
C GLY A 181 44.63 6.78 -3.07
N GLY A 182 43.67 6.45 -2.20
CA GLY A 182 43.71 6.65 -0.75
C GLY A 182 43.93 5.40 0.12
N MET A 183 43.78 4.19 -0.43
CA MET A 183 43.99 2.95 0.33
C MET A 183 44.65 1.87 -0.52
N LYS A 184 45.96 1.85 -0.49
CA LYS A 184 46.71 0.66 -0.85
C LYS A 184 46.56 -0.36 0.28
N THR A 185 45.65 -1.30 0.15
CA THR A 185 45.74 -2.71 0.52
C THR A 185 44.44 -3.45 0.33
N ALA A 186 44.51 -4.57 -0.38
CA ALA A 186 43.71 -5.77 -0.36
C ALA A 186 42.28 -5.75 -0.95
N ALA A 187 42.18 -6.44 -2.11
CA ALA A 187 41.05 -7.33 -2.50
C ALA A 187 39.61 -6.88 -2.16
N VAL A 188 39.06 -5.91 -2.89
CA VAL A 188 37.64 -5.55 -2.75
C VAL A 188 37.05 -5.14 -4.11
N GLY A 189 36.90 -6.06 -5.03
CA GLY A 189 36.13 -5.84 -6.27
C GLY A 189 34.61 -5.94 -6.14
N ALA A 190 34.08 -6.48 -5.02
CA ALA A 190 32.65 -6.71 -4.79
C ALA A 190 32.04 -5.90 -3.65
N ALA A 191 32.86 -5.23 -2.82
CA ALA A 191 32.39 -4.56 -1.60
C ALA A 191 31.87 -3.12 -1.81
N THR A 192 32.09 -2.50 -2.97
CA THR A 192 31.81 -1.07 -3.17
C THR A 192 30.37 -0.74 -3.56
N LEU A 193 29.59 -1.72 -4.05
CA LEU A 193 28.18 -1.49 -4.42
C LEU A 193 27.18 -1.75 -3.27
N ALA A 194 27.55 -2.57 -2.31
CA ALA A 194 26.69 -2.89 -1.16
C ALA A 194 26.38 -1.65 -0.29
N PRO A 195 27.34 -0.76 0.04
CA PRO A 195 27.05 0.45 0.80
C PRO A 195 26.14 1.43 0.05
N VAL A 196 26.33 1.59 -1.26
CA VAL A 196 25.47 2.47 -2.09
C VAL A 196 24.04 1.93 -2.14
N ALA A 197 23.87 0.62 -2.26
CA ALA A 197 22.58 -0.04 -2.23
C ALA A 197 21.88 0.11 -0.88
N ALA A 198 22.60 -0.09 0.18
CA ALA A 198 22.10 0.10 1.52
C ALA A 198 21.70 1.56 1.75
N ALA A 199 22.53 2.51 1.29
CA ALA A 199 22.25 3.94 1.37
C ALA A 199 20.96 4.32 0.63
N VAL A 200 20.82 3.91 -0.62
CA VAL A 200 19.61 4.20 -1.42
C VAL A 200 18.37 3.56 -0.81
N LYS A 201 18.44 2.31 -0.37
CA LYS A 201 17.31 1.62 0.27
C LYS A 201 16.93 2.28 1.59
N SER A 202 17.89 2.59 2.44
CA SER A 202 17.64 3.23 3.73
C SER A 202 17.03 4.61 3.55
N TYR A 203 17.58 5.40 2.61
CA TYR A 203 17.05 6.72 2.28
C TYR A 203 15.63 6.63 1.70
N SER A 204 15.38 5.76 0.73
CA SER A 204 14.06 5.58 0.12
C SER A 204 13.01 5.18 1.15
N SER A 205 13.33 4.29 2.09
CA SER A 205 12.41 3.90 3.16
C SER A 205 12.10 5.07 4.10
N LEU A 206 13.10 5.86 4.47
CA LEU A 206 12.91 7.05 5.29
C LEU A 206 12.15 8.15 4.51
N GLU A 207 12.49 8.36 3.22
CA GLU A 207 11.78 9.31 2.37
C GLU A 207 10.29 8.97 2.26
N ASP A 208 9.94 7.69 2.12
CA ASP A 208 8.55 7.23 2.05
C ASP A 208 7.81 7.49 3.37
N ALA A 209 8.44 7.23 4.52
CA ALA A 209 7.88 7.56 5.83
C ALA A 209 7.71 9.08 6.01
N MET A 210 8.70 9.87 5.58
CA MET A 210 8.63 11.34 5.62
C MET A 210 7.55 11.94 4.72
N LYS A 211 7.13 11.25 3.64
CA LYS A 211 5.96 11.66 2.85
C LYS A 211 4.68 11.64 3.69
N GLY A 212 4.54 10.63 4.56
CA GLY A 212 3.42 10.54 5.50
C GLY A 212 3.43 11.73 6.48
N VAL A 213 4.58 12.02 7.09
CA VAL A 213 4.75 13.19 7.98
C VAL A 213 4.41 14.49 7.24
N ALA A 214 4.98 14.70 6.04
CA ALA A 214 4.78 15.92 5.26
C ALA A 214 3.34 16.11 4.74
N LYS A 215 2.53 15.06 4.73
CA LYS A 215 1.11 15.13 4.43
C LYS A 215 0.29 15.69 5.60
N GLN A 216 0.74 15.47 6.83
CA GLN A 216 0.01 15.83 8.05
C GLN A 216 0.54 17.12 8.70
N VAL A 217 1.79 17.49 8.45
CA VAL A 217 2.45 18.65 9.04
C VAL A 217 2.60 19.75 8.01
N ASN A 218 1.94 20.88 8.24
CA ASN A 218 2.01 22.03 7.35
C ASN A 218 3.42 22.65 7.35
N GLY A 219 3.82 23.18 6.20
CA GLY A 219 5.12 23.87 6.06
C GLY A 219 6.30 22.95 5.72
N LEU A 220 6.14 21.62 5.72
CA LEU A 220 7.19 20.69 5.27
C LEU A 220 7.32 20.63 3.74
N ARG A 221 6.27 21.06 3.02
CA ARG A 221 6.29 21.23 1.56
C ARG A 221 5.71 22.58 1.19
N ASP A 222 6.22 23.17 0.12
CA ASP A 222 5.66 24.37 -0.48
C ASP A 222 4.43 24.05 -1.35
N ASP A 223 3.75 25.07 -1.87
CA ASP A 223 2.56 24.93 -2.72
C ASP A 223 2.84 24.19 -4.05
N SER A 224 4.10 24.13 -4.45
CA SER A 224 4.56 23.36 -5.62
C SER A 224 4.91 21.91 -5.27
N GLY A 225 4.82 21.53 -4.00
CA GLY A 225 5.15 20.20 -3.48
C GLY A 225 6.64 19.95 -3.24
N ASN A 226 7.50 20.98 -3.35
CA ASN A 226 8.91 20.86 -3.05
C ASN A 226 9.15 20.80 -1.53
N ARG A 227 10.25 20.21 -1.13
CA ARG A 227 10.70 20.18 0.26
C ARG A 227 11.14 21.56 0.73
N THR A 228 10.77 21.90 1.96
CA THR A 228 11.21 23.11 2.63
C THR A 228 12.38 22.83 3.57
N PRO A 229 13.08 23.84 4.09
CA PRO A 229 14.08 23.65 5.14
C PRO A 229 13.54 22.94 6.39
N GLN A 230 12.25 23.17 6.74
CA GLN A 230 11.59 22.49 7.86
C GLN A 230 11.44 20.98 7.61
N TYR A 231 11.28 20.55 6.36
CA TYR A 231 11.27 19.12 6.02
C TYR A 231 12.58 18.44 6.40
N GLU A 232 13.72 19.03 5.99
CA GLU A 232 15.04 18.50 6.28
C GLU A 232 15.37 18.53 7.77
N GLU A 233 14.91 19.57 8.44
CA GLU A 233 15.05 19.71 9.90
C GLU A 233 14.26 18.64 10.65
N MET A 234 13.00 18.39 10.27
CA MET A 234 12.18 17.33 10.84
C MET A 234 12.79 15.96 10.58
N GLN A 235 13.26 15.72 9.35
CA GLN A 235 13.90 14.46 8.98
C GLN A 235 15.12 14.18 9.87
N ARG A 236 16.00 15.16 10.06
CA ARG A 236 17.16 15.04 10.96
C ARG A 236 16.74 14.80 12.40
N ALA A 237 15.77 15.55 12.91
CA ALA A 237 15.27 15.37 14.26
C ALA A 237 14.67 13.99 14.50
N ILE A 238 13.97 13.42 13.51
CA ILE A 238 13.45 12.04 13.54
C ILE A 238 14.60 11.02 13.58
N MET A 239 15.63 11.20 12.77
CA MET A 239 16.80 10.33 12.77
C MET A 239 17.51 10.36 14.13
N ASP A 240 17.81 11.56 14.66
CA ASP A 240 18.48 11.75 15.94
C ASP A 240 17.68 11.17 17.12
N ALA A 241 16.36 11.32 17.09
CA ALA A 241 15.49 10.77 18.13
C ALA A 241 15.40 9.24 18.05
N SER A 242 15.36 8.68 16.84
CA SER A 242 15.30 7.24 16.61
C SER A 242 16.54 6.47 17.11
N GLU A 243 17.69 7.15 17.19
CA GLU A 243 18.93 6.55 17.73
C GLU A 243 18.93 6.40 19.25
N LYS A 244 17.94 6.99 19.92
CA LYS A 244 17.80 6.94 21.38
C LYS A 244 16.77 5.92 21.86
N LEU A 245 15.95 5.39 20.95
CA LEU A 245 14.84 4.51 21.26
C LEU A 245 14.90 3.25 20.39
N PRO A 246 14.98 2.05 21.00
CA PRO A 246 15.07 0.81 20.23
C PRO A 246 13.73 0.50 19.56
N MET A 247 13.69 0.62 18.23
CA MET A 247 12.52 0.32 17.40
C MET A 247 12.92 -0.59 16.24
N ALA A 248 12.00 -1.43 15.79
CA ALA A 248 12.29 -2.48 14.80
C ALA A 248 12.88 -1.92 13.49
N ASN A 249 12.30 -0.81 12.98
CA ASN A 249 12.71 -0.14 11.75
C ASN A 249 13.30 1.28 12.01
N GLY A 250 13.70 1.58 13.25
CA GLY A 250 14.39 2.82 13.61
C GLY A 250 13.64 4.09 13.20
N ALA A 251 14.28 4.94 12.38
CA ALA A 251 13.71 6.22 11.96
C ALA A 251 12.40 6.11 11.18
N VAL A 252 12.15 5.00 10.48
CA VAL A 252 10.88 4.76 9.75
C VAL A 252 9.72 4.63 10.73
N ASP A 253 9.88 3.82 11.78
CA ASP A 253 8.87 3.67 12.82
C ASP A 253 8.68 4.98 13.58
N TYR A 254 9.77 5.71 13.87
CA TYR A 254 9.68 6.99 14.54
C TYR A 254 8.94 8.04 13.68
N ALA A 255 9.16 8.06 12.37
CA ALA A 255 8.42 8.92 11.45
C ALA A 255 6.92 8.58 11.43
N ALA A 256 6.56 7.30 11.51
CA ALA A 256 5.16 6.87 11.61
C ALA A 256 4.49 7.37 12.91
N LEU A 257 5.23 7.41 14.02
CA LEU A 257 4.76 8.00 15.28
C LEU A 257 4.54 9.51 15.15
N VAL A 258 5.45 10.22 14.50
CA VAL A 258 5.30 11.66 14.22
C VAL A 258 4.10 11.92 13.33
N GLU A 259 3.93 11.14 12.26
CA GLU A 259 2.76 11.21 11.37
C GLU A 259 1.45 10.99 12.14
N GLY A 260 1.41 9.96 12.98
CA GLY A 260 0.24 9.64 13.81
C GLY A 260 -0.10 10.78 14.76
N GLY A 261 0.89 11.35 15.45
CA GLY A 261 0.71 12.51 16.32
C GLY A 261 0.19 13.74 15.59
N ALA A 262 0.75 14.04 14.42
CA ALA A 262 0.30 15.15 13.59
C ALA A 262 -1.15 14.96 13.10
N ARG A 263 -1.50 13.75 12.66
CA ARG A 263 -2.86 13.39 12.24
C ARG A 263 -3.89 13.57 13.37
N MET A 264 -3.48 13.32 14.60
CA MET A 264 -4.34 13.47 15.79
C MET A 264 -4.36 14.89 16.34
N GLY A 265 -3.69 15.85 15.71
CA GLY A 265 -3.68 17.24 16.13
C GLY A 265 -2.85 17.50 17.40
N VAL A 266 -1.82 16.68 17.63
CA VAL A 266 -0.92 16.84 18.79
C VAL A 266 -0.18 18.18 18.75
N ALA A 267 0.17 18.65 17.55
CA ALA A 267 0.71 19.99 17.33
C ALA A 267 -0.36 20.89 16.71
N ASN A 268 -0.51 22.11 17.26
CA ASN A 268 -1.39 23.11 16.69
C ASN A 268 -0.69 23.77 15.49
N SER A 269 -1.34 23.79 14.33
CA SER A 269 -0.83 24.42 13.11
C SER A 269 -0.57 25.92 13.23
N ASP A 270 -1.21 26.59 14.19
CA ASP A 270 -1.06 28.03 14.42
C ASP A 270 0.15 28.36 15.31
N ASP A 271 0.75 27.36 15.95
CA ASP A 271 1.94 27.53 16.78
C ASP A 271 3.20 27.76 15.90
N PRO A 272 4.23 28.45 16.45
CA PRO A 272 5.52 28.56 15.79
C PRO A 272 6.12 27.18 15.48
N TRP A 273 6.84 27.08 14.37
CA TRP A 273 7.45 25.81 13.89
C TRP A 273 8.22 25.04 14.96
N GLU A 274 9.04 25.75 15.75
CA GLU A 274 9.84 25.13 16.81
C GLU A 274 8.96 24.42 17.86
N LYS A 275 7.81 25.01 18.19
CA LYS A 275 6.87 24.43 19.15
C LYS A 275 6.16 23.22 18.53
N GLN A 276 5.68 23.34 17.28
CA GLN A 276 5.05 22.20 16.57
C GLN A 276 6.02 21.00 16.51
N LYS A 277 7.26 21.24 16.11
CA LYS A 277 8.31 20.23 16.07
C LYS A 277 8.55 19.60 17.44
N ALA A 278 8.69 20.41 18.50
CA ALA A 278 8.92 19.92 19.85
C ALA A 278 7.76 19.06 20.36
N ASP A 279 6.51 19.48 20.14
CA ASP A 279 5.32 18.76 20.56
C ASP A 279 5.22 17.40 19.84
N LEU A 280 5.46 17.37 18.53
CA LEU A 280 5.43 16.13 17.74
C LEU A 280 6.53 15.16 18.13
N LEU A 281 7.76 15.63 18.34
CA LEU A 281 8.88 14.79 18.76
C LEU A 281 8.70 14.27 20.20
N SER A 282 8.15 15.10 21.10
CA SER A 282 7.81 14.69 22.46
C SER A 282 6.78 13.57 22.47
N PHE A 283 5.69 13.75 21.70
CA PHE A 283 4.67 12.73 21.51
C PHE A 283 5.25 11.43 20.92
N ALA A 284 6.01 11.54 19.84
CA ALA A 284 6.60 10.39 19.17
C ALA A 284 7.57 9.64 20.11
N SER A 285 8.35 10.36 20.92
CA SER A 285 9.24 9.74 21.89
C SER A 285 8.47 8.97 22.98
N MET A 286 7.39 9.55 23.48
CA MET A 286 6.50 8.88 24.41
C MET A 286 5.85 7.64 23.79
N ALA A 287 5.29 7.79 22.58
CA ALA A 287 4.65 6.68 21.87
C ALA A 287 5.64 5.56 21.49
N ALA A 288 6.91 5.89 21.21
CA ALA A 288 7.96 4.90 20.99
C ALA A 288 8.25 4.07 22.25
N LYS A 289 8.28 4.69 23.42
CA LYS A 289 8.41 3.97 24.71
C LYS A 289 7.20 3.08 24.96
N ALA A 290 6.01 3.59 24.71
CA ALA A 290 4.76 2.87 24.86
C ALA A 290 4.64 1.68 23.86
N SER A 291 5.17 1.83 22.64
CA SER A 291 5.21 0.73 21.64
C SER A 291 5.99 -0.47 22.14
N VAL A 292 7.07 -0.23 22.87
CA VAL A 292 7.85 -1.30 23.49
C VAL A 292 7.12 -1.90 24.69
N ALA A 293 6.54 -1.05 25.55
CA ALA A 293 5.86 -1.49 26.77
C ALA A 293 4.59 -2.30 26.47
N PHE A 294 3.81 -1.90 25.45
CA PHE A 294 2.53 -2.55 25.12
C PHE A 294 2.61 -3.55 23.96
N GLU A 295 3.79 -3.80 23.42
CA GLU A 295 4.02 -4.71 22.29
C GLU A 295 3.13 -4.41 21.06
N LEU A 296 2.80 -3.12 20.84
CA LEU A 296 1.97 -2.67 19.73
C LEU A 296 2.81 -2.02 18.63
N PRO A 297 2.43 -2.20 17.34
CA PRO A 297 3.05 -1.46 16.24
C PRO A 297 2.96 0.06 16.44
N ALA A 298 4.01 0.78 16.06
CA ALA A 298 4.15 2.22 16.30
C ALA A 298 3.00 3.05 15.70
N ASP A 299 2.59 2.74 14.47
CA ASP A 299 1.50 3.39 13.76
C ASP A 299 0.15 3.20 14.46
N GLN A 300 -0.17 1.97 14.86
CA GLN A 300 -1.40 1.64 15.57
C GLN A 300 -1.45 2.31 16.95
N LEU A 301 -0.33 2.31 17.65
CA LEU A 301 -0.25 2.90 18.98
C LEU A 301 -0.40 4.41 18.97
N SER A 302 0.28 5.11 18.05
CA SER A 302 0.20 6.57 17.95
C SER A 302 -1.23 7.03 17.63
N GLU A 303 -1.93 6.32 16.73
CA GLU A 303 -3.33 6.60 16.44
C GLU A 303 -4.22 6.37 17.66
N SER A 304 -4.01 5.28 18.39
CA SER A 304 -4.80 4.92 19.57
C SER A 304 -4.62 5.93 20.72
N LEU A 305 -3.38 6.25 21.07
CA LEU A 305 -3.09 7.23 22.12
C LEU A 305 -3.54 8.63 21.74
N GLY A 306 -3.38 9.02 20.48
CA GLY A 306 -3.86 10.31 19.99
C GLY A 306 -5.38 10.42 20.06
N LYS A 307 -6.13 9.37 19.68
CA LYS A 307 -7.58 9.32 19.83
C LYS A 307 -8.02 9.44 21.28
N ILE A 308 -7.39 8.69 22.19
CA ILE A 308 -7.69 8.76 23.63
C ILE A 308 -7.38 10.17 24.16
N ALA A 309 -6.23 10.73 23.80
CA ALA A 309 -5.88 12.09 24.21
C ALA A 309 -6.90 13.12 23.74
N GLY A 310 -7.38 13.01 22.50
CA GLY A 310 -8.43 13.88 21.96
C GLY A 310 -9.78 13.69 22.67
N LEU A 311 -10.21 12.45 22.89
CA LEU A 311 -11.48 12.11 23.57
C LEU A 311 -11.52 12.62 25.01
N TYR A 312 -10.44 12.44 25.75
CA TYR A 312 -10.32 12.88 27.15
C TYR A 312 -9.75 14.30 27.29
N LYS A 313 -9.51 15.01 26.17
CA LYS A 313 -8.95 16.36 26.15
C LYS A 313 -7.65 16.47 26.97
N ILE A 314 -6.79 15.46 26.85
CA ILE A 314 -5.50 15.43 27.54
C ILE A 314 -4.54 16.36 26.80
N PRO A 315 -3.98 17.40 27.44
CA PRO A 315 -2.95 18.23 26.82
C PRO A 315 -1.74 17.40 26.40
N THR A 316 -1.11 17.74 25.28
CA THR A 316 0.04 17.01 24.70
C THR A 316 1.14 16.75 25.75
N GLN A 317 1.43 17.74 26.58
CA GLN A 317 2.42 17.64 27.66
C GLN A 317 2.08 16.61 28.75
N ASN A 318 0.81 16.18 28.84
CA ASN A 318 0.32 15.22 29.82
C ASN A 318 0.07 13.82 29.22
N ILE A 319 0.31 13.61 27.93
CA ILE A 319 0.10 12.31 27.26
C ILE A 319 0.99 11.23 27.87
N GLU A 320 2.18 11.57 28.34
CA GLU A 320 3.05 10.65 29.07
C GLU A 320 2.36 10.07 30.32
N GLN A 321 1.56 10.87 31.04
CA GLN A 321 0.82 10.39 32.21
C GLN A 321 -0.28 9.37 31.84
N LEU A 322 -0.85 9.48 30.64
CA LEU A 322 -1.77 8.46 30.11
C LEU A 322 -1.03 7.12 29.90
N GLY A 323 0.12 7.18 29.24
CA GLY A 323 0.96 6.01 29.05
C GLY A 323 1.41 5.39 30.36
N ASP A 324 1.85 6.20 31.31
CA ASP A 324 2.25 5.76 32.65
C ASP A 324 1.12 5.05 33.41
N ALA A 325 -0.10 5.58 33.34
CA ALA A 325 -1.25 4.97 34.00
C ALA A 325 -1.60 3.60 33.39
N ILE A 326 -1.54 3.48 32.07
CA ILE A 326 -1.79 2.22 31.37
C ILE A 326 -0.68 1.22 31.66
N ASN A 327 0.58 1.63 31.54
CA ASN A 327 1.74 0.78 31.80
C ASN A 327 1.74 0.25 33.25
N TYR A 328 1.44 1.12 34.21
CA TYR A 328 1.44 0.71 35.60
C TYR A 328 0.30 -0.26 35.94
N LEU A 329 -0.84 -0.19 35.23
CA LEU A 329 -1.89 -1.20 35.32
C LEU A 329 -1.45 -2.52 34.65
N ASP A 330 -0.81 -2.46 33.47
CA ASP A 330 -0.29 -3.64 32.78
C ASP A 330 0.67 -4.44 33.68
N ASP A 331 1.59 -3.76 34.34
CA ASP A 331 2.58 -4.36 35.24
C ASP A 331 1.99 -4.92 36.54
N ASN A 332 0.92 -4.31 37.05
CA ASN A 332 0.43 -4.57 38.42
C ASN A 332 -1.01 -5.14 38.50
N ALA A 333 -1.73 -5.25 37.37
CA ALA A 333 -3.03 -5.89 37.28
C ALA A 333 -2.94 -7.13 36.35
N LYS A 334 -4.04 -7.88 36.20
CA LYS A 334 -4.13 -8.99 35.23
C LYS A 334 -4.78 -8.54 33.93
N SER A 335 -4.41 -7.37 33.45
CA SER A 335 -4.92 -6.77 32.23
C SER A 335 -3.75 -6.39 31.33
N LYS A 336 -3.90 -6.48 30.03
CA LYS A 336 -2.87 -6.05 29.08
C LYS A 336 -3.07 -4.59 28.71
N GLY A 337 -1.97 -3.86 28.55
CA GLY A 337 -1.98 -2.46 28.12
C GLY A 337 -2.72 -2.24 26.81
N SER A 338 -2.57 -3.16 25.84
CA SER A 338 -3.33 -3.15 24.58
C SER A 338 -4.85 -3.22 24.78
N ASP A 339 -5.31 -4.05 25.71
CA ASP A 339 -6.75 -4.20 25.98
C ASP A 339 -7.30 -2.97 26.74
N ILE A 340 -6.50 -2.41 27.66
CA ILE A 340 -6.85 -1.14 28.33
C ILE A 340 -6.98 0.01 27.34
N ILE A 341 -6.08 0.10 26.34
CA ILE A 341 -6.15 1.07 25.24
C ILE A 341 -7.44 0.89 24.43
N ASP A 342 -7.83 -0.34 24.10
CA ASP A 342 -9.09 -0.62 23.38
C ASP A 342 -10.31 -0.19 24.21
N VAL A 343 -10.35 -0.50 25.51
CA VAL A 343 -11.40 -0.04 26.41
C VAL A 343 -11.49 1.49 26.42
N LEU A 344 -10.38 2.19 26.63
CA LEU A 344 -10.35 3.67 26.70
C LEU A 344 -10.88 4.34 25.43
N GLN A 345 -10.55 3.80 24.25
CA GLN A 345 -11.10 4.30 22.98
C GLN A 345 -12.62 4.14 22.90
N ARG A 346 -13.15 3.03 23.38
CA ARG A 346 -14.58 2.71 23.33
C ARG A 346 -15.41 3.50 24.37
N VAL A 347 -14.81 3.83 25.50
CA VAL A 347 -15.49 4.57 26.58
C VAL A 347 -15.22 6.08 26.55
N GLY A 348 -14.50 6.59 25.56
CA GLY A 348 -14.14 8.01 25.45
C GLY A 348 -15.34 8.97 25.40
N GLY A 349 -16.54 8.49 25.03
CA GLY A 349 -17.77 9.26 25.10
C GLY A 349 -18.17 9.67 26.54
N LEU A 350 -17.59 9.05 27.56
CA LEU A 350 -17.83 9.33 28.98
C LEU A 350 -16.79 10.25 29.61
N ALA A 351 -15.90 10.83 28.82
CA ALA A 351 -14.79 11.66 29.31
C ALA A 351 -15.21 12.89 30.13
N SER A 352 -16.47 13.31 30.01
CA SER A 352 -17.05 14.37 30.84
C SER A 352 -17.42 13.92 32.27
N GLN A 353 -17.47 12.60 32.51
CA GLN A 353 -17.91 12.00 33.77
C GLN A 353 -16.81 11.17 34.45
N LEU A 354 -16.02 10.45 33.65
CA LEU A 354 -14.85 9.70 34.11
C LEU A 354 -13.60 10.28 33.46
N ASP A 355 -12.60 10.63 34.24
CA ASP A 355 -11.28 10.92 33.69
C ASP A 355 -10.63 9.62 33.15
N TYR A 356 -9.58 9.78 32.35
CA TYR A 356 -8.92 8.64 31.71
C TYR A 356 -8.31 7.64 32.71
N LYS A 357 -7.88 8.09 33.91
CA LYS A 357 -7.32 7.23 34.96
C LYS A 357 -8.41 6.37 35.60
N GLN A 358 -9.55 6.99 35.89
CA GLN A 358 -10.73 6.29 36.40
C GLN A 358 -11.29 5.29 35.38
N ALA A 359 -11.39 5.71 34.11
CA ALA A 359 -11.86 4.85 33.03
C ALA A 359 -10.89 3.68 32.78
N ALA A 360 -9.58 3.92 32.83
CA ALA A 360 -8.56 2.89 32.73
C ALA A 360 -8.67 1.87 33.88
N ALA A 361 -8.79 2.36 35.13
CA ALA A 361 -8.91 1.51 36.31
C ALA A 361 -10.16 0.64 36.27
N LEU A 362 -11.32 1.22 35.91
CA LEU A 362 -12.58 0.48 35.82
C LEU A 362 -12.54 -0.57 34.70
N GLY A 363 -12.08 -0.18 33.52
CA GLY A 363 -11.91 -1.11 32.38
C GLY A 363 -10.91 -2.21 32.68
N SER A 364 -9.75 -1.89 33.23
CA SER A 364 -8.72 -2.85 33.64
C SER A 364 -9.23 -3.79 34.73
N THR A 365 -10.11 -3.32 35.62
CA THR A 365 -10.73 -4.22 36.61
C THR A 365 -11.61 -5.27 35.93
N PHE A 366 -12.44 -4.89 34.96
CA PHE A 366 -13.23 -5.87 34.18
C PHE A 366 -12.35 -6.86 33.43
N LEU A 367 -11.29 -6.38 32.79
CA LEU A 367 -10.30 -7.24 32.12
C LEU A 367 -9.67 -8.23 33.12
N THR A 368 -9.27 -7.76 34.29
CA THR A 368 -8.71 -8.59 35.38
C THR A 368 -9.72 -9.67 35.84
N LEU A 369 -11.03 -9.37 35.81
CA LEU A 369 -12.12 -10.28 36.13
C LEU A 369 -12.51 -11.21 34.97
N GLY A 370 -11.78 -11.16 33.85
CA GLY A 370 -11.92 -12.05 32.70
C GLY A 370 -12.90 -11.58 31.62
N SER A 371 -13.38 -10.34 31.67
CA SER A 371 -14.18 -9.78 30.58
C SER A 371 -13.27 -9.35 29.40
N PRO A 372 -13.61 -9.65 28.14
CA PRO A 372 -12.90 -9.11 27.00
C PRO A 372 -13.10 -7.59 26.90
N ALA A 373 -12.21 -6.88 26.19
CA ALA A 373 -12.18 -5.42 26.13
C ALA A 373 -13.53 -4.79 25.69
N GLU A 374 -14.22 -5.40 24.73
CA GLU A 374 -15.53 -4.93 24.26
C GLU A 374 -16.59 -4.99 25.37
N VAL A 375 -16.61 -6.08 26.15
CA VAL A 375 -17.55 -6.26 27.26
C VAL A 375 -17.20 -5.31 28.40
N ALA A 376 -15.91 -5.18 28.73
CA ALA A 376 -15.42 -4.24 29.74
C ALA A 376 -15.83 -2.79 29.41
N ALA A 377 -15.69 -2.39 28.15
CA ALA A 377 -16.09 -1.07 27.67
C ALA A 377 -17.62 -0.89 27.72
N SER A 378 -18.38 -1.88 27.24
CA SER A 378 -19.85 -1.83 27.22
C SER A 378 -20.45 -1.80 28.63
N ALA A 379 -19.90 -2.58 29.56
CA ALA A 379 -20.29 -2.57 30.97
C ALA A 379 -19.96 -1.21 31.62
N THR A 380 -18.78 -0.65 31.37
CA THR A 380 -18.41 0.69 31.85
C THR A 380 -19.38 1.76 31.32
N ASN A 381 -19.67 1.74 30.01
CA ASN A 381 -20.64 2.66 29.40
C ASN A 381 -22.04 2.52 30.01
N ALA A 382 -22.50 1.30 30.22
CA ALA A 382 -23.81 1.04 30.83
C ALA A 382 -23.87 1.58 32.26
N MET A 383 -22.85 1.28 33.09
CA MET A 383 -22.85 1.76 34.48
C MET A 383 -22.90 3.27 34.57
N VAL A 384 -22.15 3.98 33.78
CA VAL A 384 -22.16 5.43 33.77
C VAL A 384 -23.48 5.97 33.22
N ARG A 385 -23.97 5.43 32.10
CA ARG A 385 -25.18 5.91 31.44
C ARG A 385 -26.42 5.72 32.32
N GLU A 386 -26.64 4.50 32.84
CA GLU A 386 -27.84 4.19 33.59
C GLU A 386 -27.95 5.04 34.87
N LEU A 387 -26.85 5.24 35.58
CA LEU A 387 -26.81 6.08 36.77
C LEU A 387 -26.89 7.59 36.47
N SER A 388 -26.35 8.02 35.31
CA SER A 388 -26.40 9.44 34.92
C SER A 388 -27.82 9.95 34.60
N ILE A 389 -28.72 9.07 34.25
CA ILE A 389 -30.13 9.40 33.94
C ILE A 389 -31.09 8.80 34.96
N ALA A 390 -30.66 8.58 36.19
CA ALA A 390 -31.38 7.82 37.23
C ALA A 390 -32.81 8.29 37.48
N THR A 391 -33.10 9.58 37.34
CA THR A 391 -34.44 10.15 37.62
C THR A 391 -35.46 9.90 36.50
N VAL A 392 -35.03 9.54 35.29
CA VAL A 392 -35.90 9.30 34.14
C VAL A 392 -35.95 7.82 33.74
N GLN A 393 -35.42 6.96 34.59
CA GLN A 393 -35.38 5.52 34.41
C GLN A 393 -36.75 4.86 34.74
N SER A 394 -36.87 3.56 34.41
CA SER A 394 -38.08 2.77 34.66
C SER A 394 -38.42 2.61 36.16
N ASP A 395 -39.71 2.35 36.49
CA ASP A 395 -40.14 2.04 37.87
C ASP A 395 -39.36 0.88 38.50
N LYS A 396 -38.90 -0.10 37.68
CA LYS A 396 -38.08 -1.23 38.16
C LYS A 396 -36.69 -0.75 38.61
N PHE A 397 -36.11 0.16 37.86
CA PHE A 397 -34.82 0.76 38.22
C PHE A 397 -34.95 1.59 39.50
N LEU A 398 -36.01 2.44 39.57
CA LEU A 398 -36.26 3.28 40.75
C LEU A 398 -36.52 2.42 41.99
N GLY A 399 -37.34 1.36 41.86
CA GLY A 399 -37.59 0.40 42.94
C GLY A 399 -36.33 -0.36 43.38
N ALA A 400 -35.44 -0.65 42.46
CA ALA A 400 -34.15 -1.29 42.79
C ALA A 400 -33.21 -0.34 43.55
N LEU A 401 -33.20 0.94 43.22
CA LEU A 401 -32.46 1.94 44.03
C LEU A 401 -33.06 2.12 45.42
N ASP A 402 -34.39 2.17 45.53
CA ASP A 402 -35.09 2.26 46.82
C ASP A 402 -34.80 1.03 47.71
N GLU A 403 -34.76 -0.19 47.12
CA GLU A 403 -34.44 -1.44 47.83
C GLU A 403 -33.06 -1.38 48.51
N ILE A 404 -32.10 -0.69 47.90
CA ILE A 404 -30.75 -0.50 48.47
C ILE A 404 -30.61 0.81 49.28
N GLY A 405 -31.69 1.54 49.46
CA GLY A 405 -31.73 2.78 50.23
C GLY A 405 -31.06 3.97 49.57
N VAL A 406 -31.01 3.99 48.24
CA VAL A 406 -30.30 5.01 47.44
C VAL A 406 -31.34 5.85 46.67
N ASN A 407 -31.28 7.18 46.82
CA ASN A 407 -32.20 8.09 46.16
C ASN A 407 -31.73 8.42 44.73
N ALA A 408 -32.62 8.28 43.72
CA ALA A 408 -32.30 8.47 42.30
C ALA A 408 -31.80 9.90 41.97
N GLU A 409 -32.41 10.94 42.58
CA GLU A 409 -31.97 12.34 42.35
C GLU A 409 -30.55 12.58 42.89
N LYS A 410 -30.23 12.00 44.07
CA LYS A 410 -28.90 12.07 44.64
C LYS A 410 -27.90 11.34 43.74
N VAL A 411 -28.24 10.14 43.23
CA VAL A 411 -27.39 9.40 42.30
C VAL A 411 -27.09 10.22 41.07
N GLN A 412 -28.11 10.72 40.38
CA GLN A 412 -27.92 11.51 39.16
C GLN A 412 -27.08 12.77 39.42
N LYS A 413 -27.31 13.47 40.50
CA LYS A 413 -26.51 14.64 40.87
C LYS A 413 -25.06 14.26 41.21
N SER A 414 -24.86 13.18 41.95
CA SER A 414 -23.51 12.69 42.28
C SER A 414 -22.73 12.22 41.08
N MET A 415 -23.37 11.62 40.07
CA MET A 415 -22.74 11.20 38.81
C MET A 415 -22.11 12.37 38.06
N SER A 416 -22.65 13.58 38.19
CA SER A 416 -22.06 14.77 37.57
C SER A 416 -20.85 15.35 38.31
N VAL A 417 -20.62 14.94 39.57
CA VAL A 417 -19.53 15.43 40.42
C VAL A 417 -18.45 14.38 40.65
N ASP A 418 -18.86 13.15 40.98
CA ASP A 418 -17.99 12.00 41.25
C ASP A 418 -18.67 10.73 40.75
N ALA A 419 -18.56 10.45 39.48
CA ALA A 419 -19.17 9.28 38.87
C ALA A 419 -18.59 7.98 39.43
N MET A 420 -17.27 7.89 39.61
CA MET A 420 -16.63 6.69 40.12
C MET A 420 -17.05 6.37 41.56
N GLY A 421 -17.04 7.36 42.45
CA GLY A 421 -17.50 7.20 43.83
C GLY A 421 -19.00 6.84 43.89
N THR A 422 -19.84 7.39 43.00
CA THR A 422 -21.24 7.08 42.88
C THR A 422 -21.47 5.61 42.46
N ILE A 423 -20.76 5.14 41.40
CA ILE A 423 -20.79 3.72 40.97
C ILE A 423 -20.43 2.80 42.13
N ILE A 424 -19.30 3.09 42.80
CA ILE A 424 -18.86 2.28 43.95
C ILE A 424 -19.93 2.24 45.05
N SER A 425 -20.51 3.40 45.38
CA SER A 425 -21.52 3.51 46.43
C SER A 425 -22.79 2.70 46.14
N VAL A 426 -23.26 2.70 44.89
CA VAL A 426 -24.40 1.90 44.43
C VAL A 426 -24.10 0.40 44.52
N LEU A 427 -22.89 -0.02 44.05
CA LEU A 427 -22.44 -1.40 44.13
C LEU A 427 -22.29 -1.87 45.60
N GLU A 428 -21.74 -1.03 46.47
CA GLU A 428 -21.64 -1.31 47.91
C GLU A 428 -23.00 -1.43 48.61
N ALA A 429 -23.94 -0.57 48.24
CA ALA A 429 -25.29 -0.62 48.75
C ALA A 429 -26.00 -1.92 48.31
N SER A 430 -25.90 -2.30 47.05
CA SER A 430 -26.44 -3.57 46.53
C SER A 430 -25.80 -4.80 47.19
N LYS A 431 -24.51 -4.74 47.52
CA LYS A 431 -23.81 -5.84 48.21
C LYS A 431 -24.33 -6.12 49.62
N LYS A 432 -25.06 -5.21 50.24
CA LYS A 432 -25.67 -5.43 51.53
C LYS A 432 -26.95 -6.29 51.47
N LEU A 433 -27.49 -6.49 50.28
CA LEU A 433 -28.64 -7.38 50.08
C LEU A 433 -28.23 -8.86 50.21
N ALA A 434 -29.20 -9.73 50.43
CA ALA A 434 -28.97 -11.17 50.37
C ALA A 434 -28.51 -11.59 48.97
N PRO A 435 -27.66 -12.61 48.83
CA PRO A 435 -27.01 -12.96 47.55
C PRO A 435 -27.98 -13.23 46.39
N ASP A 436 -29.15 -13.80 46.66
CA ASP A 436 -30.21 -14.06 45.71
C ASP A 436 -30.87 -12.76 45.18
N LYS A 437 -30.94 -11.74 46.03
CA LYS A 437 -31.46 -10.43 45.67
C LYS A 437 -30.46 -9.53 44.95
N GLN A 438 -29.17 -9.71 45.20
CA GLN A 438 -28.11 -8.85 44.57
C GLN A 438 -28.17 -8.95 43.05
N VAL A 439 -28.23 -10.15 42.47
CA VAL A 439 -28.30 -10.35 41.02
C VAL A 439 -29.52 -9.65 40.43
N ALA A 440 -30.70 -9.84 41.06
CA ALA A 440 -31.94 -9.25 40.61
C ALA A 440 -31.88 -7.72 40.68
N ASN A 441 -31.38 -7.17 41.78
CA ASN A 441 -31.20 -5.73 42.00
C ASN A 441 -30.26 -5.12 40.97
N LEU A 442 -29.04 -5.65 40.81
CA LEU A 442 -28.06 -5.14 39.83
C LEU A 442 -28.54 -5.31 38.39
N THR A 443 -29.30 -6.38 38.08
CA THR A 443 -29.93 -6.57 36.79
C THR A 443 -31.03 -5.52 36.51
N GLN A 444 -31.76 -5.07 37.54
CA GLN A 444 -32.75 -4.01 37.38
C GLN A 444 -32.09 -2.63 37.22
N ILE A 445 -30.96 -2.40 37.86
CA ILE A 445 -30.20 -1.15 37.76
C ILE A 445 -29.41 -1.06 36.43
N PHE A 446 -28.70 -2.10 36.04
CA PHE A 446 -27.75 -2.05 34.90
C PHE A 446 -28.24 -2.80 33.66
N GLY A 447 -29.46 -3.38 33.73
CA GLY A 447 -30.03 -4.17 32.64
C GLY A 447 -29.61 -5.63 32.65
N LYS A 448 -30.33 -6.45 31.88
CA LYS A 448 -30.04 -7.89 31.78
C LYS A 448 -28.71 -8.24 31.18
N GLU A 449 -28.17 -7.35 30.35
CA GLU A 449 -26.93 -7.53 29.64
C GLU A 449 -25.71 -7.34 30.56
N PHE A 450 -25.78 -6.40 31.51
CA PHE A 450 -24.64 -5.99 32.34
C PHE A 450 -24.81 -6.24 33.85
N GLY A 451 -25.93 -6.84 34.24
CA GLY A 451 -26.21 -7.13 35.66
C GLY A 451 -25.24 -8.10 36.30
N ASP A 452 -24.79 -9.10 35.55
CA ASP A 452 -23.77 -10.08 36.00
C ASP A 452 -22.34 -9.45 36.01
N ASP A 453 -22.01 -8.56 35.10
CA ASP A 453 -20.73 -7.81 35.14
C ASP A 453 -20.73 -6.83 36.33
N ALA A 454 -21.85 -6.15 36.59
CA ALA A 454 -22.01 -5.32 37.79
C ALA A 454 -21.86 -6.15 39.06
N GLN A 455 -22.37 -7.38 39.11
CA GLN A 455 -22.20 -8.27 40.25
C GLN A 455 -20.75 -8.75 40.41
N LYS A 456 -20.10 -9.12 39.31
CA LYS A 456 -18.65 -9.47 39.36
C LYS A 456 -17.86 -8.30 39.96
N LEU A 457 -18.13 -7.05 39.52
CA LEU A 457 -17.47 -5.87 40.04
C LEU A 457 -17.81 -5.61 41.50
N ALA A 458 -19.11 -5.70 41.90
CA ALA A 458 -19.53 -5.54 43.29
C ALA A 458 -18.84 -6.53 44.24
N ASN A 459 -18.64 -7.78 43.79
CA ASN A 459 -17.91 -8.77 44.56
C ASN A 459 -16.38 -8.51 44.65
N ASN A 460 -15.85 -7.68 43.76
CA ASN A 460 -14.42 -7.39 43.64
C ASN A 460 -14.11 -5.89 43.83
N LEU A 461 -14.89 -5.14 44.58
CA LEU A 461 -14.67 -3.72 44.88
C LEU A 461 -13.28 -3.41 45.47
N PRO A 462 -12.68 -4.27 46.34
CA PRO A 462 -11.31 -4.05 46.78
C PRO A 462 -10.30 -3.97 45.62
N GLU A 463 -10.49 -4.79 44.58
CA GLU A 463 -9.64 -4.78 43.40
C GLU A 463 -9.86 -3.51 42.57
N LEU A 464 -11.10 -3.07 42.38
CA LEU A 464 -11.39 -1.79 41.73
C LEU A 464 -10.69 -0.63 42.45
N ARG A 465 -10.82 -0.57 43.79
CA ARG A 465 -10.16 0.49 44.59
C ARG A 465 -8.65 0.44 44.46
N ARG A 466 -8.06 -0.77 44.49
CA ARG A 466 -6.63 -0.97 44.27
C ARG A 466 -6.20 -0.45 42.90
N GLN A 467 -6.96 -0.75 41.84
CA GLN A 467 -6.59 -0.30 40.51
C GLN A 467 -6.77 1.22 40.30
N ILE A 468 -7.76 1.83 40.95
CA ILE A 468 -7.87 3.30 41.00
C ILE A 468 -6.63 3.90 41.68
N GLU A 469 -6.17 3.33 42.79
CA GLU A 469 -4.97 3.79 43.48
C GLU A 469 -3.71 3.59 42.62
N LEU A 470 -3.60 2.49 41.85
CA LEU A 470 -2.51 2.26 40.90
C LEU A 470 -2.43 3.38 39.85
N THR A 471 -3.55 3.87 39.31
CA THR A 471 -3.54 4.92 38.27
C THR A 471 -3.31 6.33 38.83
N GLN A 472 -3.67 6.56 40.08
CA GLN A 472 -3.58 7.88 40.71
C GLN A 472 -2.33 8.06 41.57
N GLY A 473 -1.70 6.99 41.98
CA GLY A 473 -0.55 6.95 42.87
C GLY A 473 0.72 7.51 42.24
N ALA A 474 1.61 8.04 43.11
CA ALA A 474 2.91 8.56 42.66
C ALA A 474 3.80 7.49 41.99
N ALA A 475 3.60 6.22 42.31
CA ALA A 475 4.35 5.10 41.73
C ALA A 475 4.11 4.90 40.22
N ALA A 476 2.93 5.24 39.72
CA ALA A 476 2.63 5.21 38.28
C ALA A 476 3.51 6.18 37.49
N LYS A 477 3.80 7.34 38.05
CA LYS A 477 4.54 8.40 37.35
C LYS A 477 5.92 7.90 36.91
N GLY A 478 6.20 8.03 35.63
CA GLY A 478 7.45 7.61 35.00
C GLY A 478 7.60 6.10 34.83
N SER A 479 6.52 5.31 34.97
CA SER A 479 6.57 3.85 34.78
C SER A 479 7.04 3.46 33.38
N MET A 480 6.54 4.12 32.33
CA MET A 480 7.01 3.89 30.97
C MET A 480 8.49 4.23 30.76
N ASN A 481 8.99 5.27 31.42
CA ASN A 481 10.42 5.61 31.32
C ASN A 481 11.27 4.50 31.95
N ARG A 482 10.86 4.02 33.12
CA ARG A 482 11.55 2.90 33.82
C ARG A 482 11.55 1.64 32.95
N GLU A 483 10.40 1.27 32.38
CA GLU A 483 10.27 0.13 31.47
C GLU A 483 11.15 0.29 30.22
N SER A 484 11.11 1.46 29.58
CA SER A 484 11.96 1.78 28.44
C SER A 484 13.46 1.67 28.77
N ASP A 485 13.88 2.12 29.96
CA ASP A 485 15.28 2.07 30.37
C ASP A 485 15.73 0.62 30.67
N ILE A 486 14.87 -0.19 31.27
CA ILE A 486 15.11 -1.63 31.45
C ILE A 486 15.26 -2.30 30.08
N ASN A 487 14.36 -2.01 29.15
CA ASN A 487 14.41 -2.57 27.79
C ASN A 487 15.69 -2.15 27.06
N LYS A 488 16.08 -0.86 27.13
CA LYS A 488 17.31 -0.36 26.52
C LYS A 488 18.57 -1.04 27.05
N ALA A 489 18.57 -1.52 28.29
CA ALA A 489 19.70 -2.22 28.85
C ALA A 489 19.92 -3.62 28.24
N SER A 490 18.94 -4.14 27.52
CA SER A 490 19.07 -5.46 26.88
C SER A 490 20.02 -5.44 25.67
N LEU A 491 20.71 -6.56 25.44
CA LEU A 491 21.64 -6.70 24.30
C LEU A 491 20.91 -6.54 22.96
N SER A 492 19.67 -7.02 22.86
CA SER A 492 18.84 -6.90 21.66
C SER A 492 18.50 -5.44 21.35
N ALA A 493 18.13 -4.65 22.36
CA ALA A 493 17.85 -3.23 22.21
C ALA A 493 19.11 -2.44 21.82
N GLN A 494 20.27 -2.72 22.44
CA GLN A 494 21.55 -2.12 22.07
C GLN A 494 21.95 -2.44 20.62
N TRP A 495 21.66 -3.67 20.18
CA TRP A 495 21.86 -4.05 18.78
C TRP A 495 20.93 -3.28 17.83
N GLN A 496 19.65 -3.09 18.20
CA GLN A 496 18.70 -2.30 17.42
C GLN A 496 19.17 -0.84 17.31
N LEU A 497 19.59 -0.21 18.40
CA LEU A 497 20.12 1.17 18.39
C LEU A 497 21.35 1.28 17.49
N THR A 498 22.28 0.35 17.58
CA THR A 498 23.47 0.29 16.71
C THR A 498 23.08 0.15 15.24
N LYS A 499 22.11 -0.73 14.94
CA LYS A 499 21.57 -0.91 13.59
C LYS A 499 20.89 0.37 13.10
N THR A 500 20.10 1.02 13.93
CA THR A 500 19.43 2.29 13.59
C THR A 500 20.44 3.38 13.24
N GLY A 501 21.47 3.57 14.05
CA GLY A 501 22.53 4.54 13.76
C GLY A 501 23.25 4.24 12.42
N ALA A 502 23.53 2.96 12.13
CA ALA A 502 24.10 2.56 10.85
C ALA A 502 23.15 2.85 9.67
N VAL A 503 21.86 2.53 9.82
CA VAL A 503 20.83 2.80 8.80
C VAL A 503 20.67 4.31 8.57
N ASN A 504 20.67 5.13 9.62
CA ASN A 504 20.59 6.58 9.53
C ASN A 504 21.81 7.16 8.80
N ALA A 505 23.02 6.67 9.11
CA ALA A 505 24.25 7.06 8.40
C ALA A 505 24.16 6.71 6.90
N PHE A 506 23.63 5.54 6.55
CA PHE A 506 23.37 5.19 5.15
C PHE A 506 22.27 6.04 4.51
N SER A 507 21.22 6.41 5.25
CA SER A 507 20.17 7.31 4.76
C SER A 507 20.73 8.68 4.42
N SER A 508 21.56 9.26 5.29
CA SER A 508 22.25 10.55 5.01
C SER A 508 23.15 10.47 3.79
N ALA A 509 23.87 9.36 3.59
CA ALA A 509 24.67 9.13 2.38
C ALA A 509 23.77 8.95 1.14
N GLY A 510 22.62 8.30 1.28
CA GLY A 510 21.64 8.09 0.20
C GLY A 510 20.99 9.38 -0.29
N GLU A 511 20.82 10.35 0.58
CA GLU A 511 20.25 11.66 0.26
C GLU A 511 21.07 12.37 -0.83
N THR A 512 22.40 12.31 -0.76
CA THR A 512 23.28 12.90 -1.76
C THR A 512 23.15 12.26 -3.15
N LEU A 513 22.66 11.02 -3.22
CA LEU A 513 22.44 10.26 -4.46
C LEU A 513 21.03 10.45 -5.04
N ARG A 514 20.14 11.13 -4.32
CA ARG A 514 18.71 11.25 -4.68
C ARG A 514 18.52 11.88 -6.05
N GLU A 515 19.05 13.08 -6.27
CA GLU A 515 18.86 13.82 -7.52
C GLU A 515 19.38 13.05 -8.77
N PRO A 516 20.60 12.52 -8.77
CA PRO A 516 21.07 11.71 -9.90
C PRO A 516 20.20 10.47 -10.16
N LEU A 517 19.68 9.83 -9.10
CA LEU A 517 18.82 8.65 -9.24
C LEU A 517 17.43 9.00 -9.74
N MET A 518 16.86 10.12 -9.28
CA MET A 518 15.55 10.60 -9.75
C MET A 518 15.58 10.93 -11.25
N ASP A 519 16.61 11.57 -11.75
CA ASP A 519 16.77 11.88 -13.17
C ASP A 519 16.81 10.62 -14.03
N ILE A 520 17.53 9.59 -13.56
CA ILE A 520 17.58 8.29 -14.22
C ILE A 520 16.20 7.61 -14.19
N MET A 521 15.54 7.57 -13.04
CA MET A 521 14.24 6.92 -12.87
C MET A 521 13.15 7.61 -13.69
N LEU A 522 13.11 8.94 -13.72
CA LEU A 522 12.16 9.70 -14.53
C LEU A 522 12.35 9.44 -16.04
N THR A 523 13.60 9.33 -16.47
CA THR A 523 13.92 8.99 -17.87
C THR A 523 13.45 7.58 -18.22
N VAL A 524 13.74 6.60 -17.37
CA VAL A 524 13.27 5.21 -17.51
C VAL A 524 11.75 5.13 -17.49
N SER A 525 11.10 5.83 -16.56
CA SER A 525 9.63 5.86 -16.43
C SER A 525 8.95 6.42 -17.70
N LYS A 526 9.49 7.49 -18.30
CA LYS A 526 8.99 8.04 -19.57
C LYS A 526 9.07 7.01 -20.71
N VAL A 527 10.15 6.23 -20.77
CA VAL A 527 10.32 5.17 -21.76
C VAL A 527 9.32 4.04 -21.52
N VAL A 528 9.22 3.52 -20.29
CA VAL A 528 8.29 2.46 -19.92
C VAL A 528 6.85 2.87 -20.15
N GLY A 529 6.46 4.09 -19.77
CA GLY A 529 5.12 4.61 -20.01
C GLY A 529 4.77 4.74 -21.50
N SER A 530 5.75 5.04 -22.34
CA SER A 530 5.56 5.09 -23.80
C SER A 530 5.39 3.69 -24.39
N VAL A 531 6.15 2.71 -23.92
CA VAL A 531 6.00 1.29 -24.32
C VAL A 531 4.64 0.75 -23.90
N ARG A 532 4.23 1.00 -22.66
CA ARG A 532 2.91 0.57 -22.17
C ARG A 532 1.78 1.12 -23.03
N ARG A 533 1.75 2.42 -23.28
CA ARG A 533 0.74 3.05 -24.14
C ARG A 533 0.74 2.49 -25.56
N TRP A 534 1.91 2.15 -26.10
CA TRP A 534 2.02 1.49 -27.40
C TRP A 534 1.43 0.08 -27.38
N VAL A 535 1.71 -0.72 -26.34
CA VAL A 535 1.14 -2.06 -26.13
C VAL A 535 -0.39 -1.99 -26.01
N GLU A 536 -0.89 -1.07 -25.22
CA GLU A 536 -2.33 -0.84 -25.03
C GLU A 536 -3.03 -0.36 -26.31
N ALA A 537 -2.34 0.43 -27.14
CA ALA A 537 -2.87 0.89 -28.44
C ALA A 537 -2.79 -0.18 -29.54
N ASN A 538 -2.06 -1.28 -29.33
CA ASN A 538 -1.83 -2.31 -30.35
C ASN A 538 -1.99 -3.76 -29.81
N PRO A 539 -3.10 -4.08 -29.13
CA PRO A 539 -3.27 -5.37 -28.45
C PRO A 539 -3.26 -6.55 -29.43
N ALA A 540 -3.79 -6.37 -30.65
CA ALA A 540 -3.82 -7.41 -31.66
C ALA A 540 -2.41 -7.75 -32.19
N LEU A 541 -1.57 -6.70 -32.41
CA LEU A 541 -0.19 -6.88 -32.83
C LEU A 541 0.65 -7.58 -31.74
N VAL A 542 0.46 -7.17 -30.49
CA VAL A 542 1.12 -7.78 -29.33
C VAL A 542 0.67 -9.22 -29.14
N GLY A 543 -0.64 -9.51 -29.33
CA GLY A 543 -1.19 -10.86 -29.27
C GLY A 543 -0.61 -11.77 -30.35
N SER A 544 -0.39 -11.26 -31.57
CA SER A 544 0.25 -12.00 -32.67
C SER A 544 1.72 -12.27 -32.37
N ILE A 545 2.44 -11.29 -31.84
CA ILE A 545 3.84 -11.42 -31.42
C ILE A 545 3.97 -12.49 -30.31
N MET A 546 3.09 -12.47 -29.30
CA MET A 546 3.11 -13.45 -28.23
C MET A 546 2.77 -14.88 -28.70
N LYS A 547 1.88 -15.03 -29.68
CA LYS A 547 1.57 -16.36 -30.26
C LYS A 547 2.74 -16.94 -31.07
N VAL A 548 3.50 -16.10 -31.78
CA VAL A 548 4.68 -16.52 -32.55
C VAL A 548 5.86 -16.89 -31.64
N THR A 549 5.94 -16.28 -30.43
CA THR A 549 7.00 -16.60 -29.45
C THR A 549 6.67 -17.84 -28.59
N ALA A 550 5.40 -18.27 -28.55
CA ALA A 550 4.94 -19.43 -27.79
C ALA A 550 4.88 -20.73 -28.67
N ALA A 551 5.09 -20.61 -29.99
CA ALA A 551 5.20 -21.70 -30.93
C ALA A 551 6.67 -21.92 -31.33
#